data_46e722c4784efeb54a023b7eee9cde2c
#
_entry.id   46e722c4784efeb54a023b7eee9cde2c
#
_cell.length_a   1.000
_cell.length_b   1.000
_cell.length_c   1.000
_cell.angle_alpha   90.00
_cell.angle_beta   90.00
_cell.angle_gamma   90.00
#
_symmetry.space_group_name_H-M   'P 1'
#
loop_
_entity.id
_entity.type
_entity.pdbx_description
1 polymer ?
#
loop_
_entity_poly.entity_id
_entity_poly.type
_entity_poly.pdbx_seq_one_letter_code
_entity_poly.pdbx_strand_id
1 'polypeptide(L)'
;MQTTMMDVGLSLNGLLERAGRTFATQQIVSRLPDKSLRTHTYAQWHRRTRALASVLQRLGLQPGDVVATLCWNHHVHLEAYFGIPAAGGVMHTLNLRLPPGEIGAIAADAGDRFLIVDDILWPLAQQVMAQHRFERVIVFPFSGAPVPDGADDYESLLAGADPDGFSFVPHDEHAPVSMCHTSGTTGSAKGVVYSHRSTVLHALVGCMGDHWGLKNTDVLLPVAPMFHANAWGTPYGAVMCGTKLVFPGPHLHADDLLDLMQIEPPTLALGVPTIWLTMIQAYERALTEQPGRWTMPQGLRSLVGGAAVPESLIRAFDRHGVWLQQGWGMTETSPLATVSYPRVELQDAGADERYRRAAMAGVTVPLVDLRLCDDDGADVPHDGRSMGEIQVRGPFITGAYHGVGSPADKFTPDGWLRTGDVATLDDLGFLRITDRSKDLIKSGGEWISSVDLENALMSHPAVAEAAVIAIPDERWSERPLACLVLKPGAGFEPEAMREHLMAAGFAKWQCPDRYEIIDAIPRNSTGKFWKLKLRERFTR
;
A
#
# COMPACT_ATOMS: atom_id res chain seq x y z
N MET A 1 -33.39 22.81 -15.69
CA MET A 1 -33.66 22.79 -14.23
C MET A 1 -32.32 22.90 -13.54
N GLN A 2 -32.15 23.78 -12.57
CA GLN A 2 -30.90 23.89 -11.79
C GLN A 2 -30.99 22.99 -10.55
N THR A 3 -29.86 22.47 -10.10
CA THR A 3 -29.78 21.75 -8.82
C THR A 3 -30.09 22.67 -7.66
N THR A 4 -30.69 22.13 -6.59
CA THR A 4 -31.00 22.86 -5.35
C THR A 4 -30.08 22.48 -4.19
N MET A 5 -29.09 21.62 -4.45
CA MET A 5 -28.10 21.23 -3.43
C MET A 5 -27.12 22.37 -3.18
N MET A 6 -26.65 22.46 -1.93
CA MET A 6 -25.64 23.46 -1.56
C MET A 6 -24.32 23.14 -2.30
N ASP A 7 -23.67 24.17 -2.80
CA ASP A 7 -22.34 24.10 -3.40
C ASP A 7 -21.29 24.20 -2.28
N VAL A 8 -21.03 23.06 -1.63
CA VAL A 8 -20.03 22.91 -0.56
C VAL A 8 -19.02 21.86 -1.00
N GLY A 9 -17.77 22.29 -1.21
CA GLY A 9 -16.69 21.42 -1.66
C GLY A 9 -16.29 20.36 -0.64
N LEU A 10 -15.81 19.21 -1.13
CA LEU A 10 -15.23 18.15 -0.30
C LEU A 10 -13.92 18.62 0.32
N SER A 11 -13.70 18.34 1.61
CA SER A 11 -12.52 18.82 2.32
C SER A 11 -12.06 17.88 3.44
N LEU A 12 -10.76 17.69 3.55
CA LEU A 12 -10.13 17.03 4.70
C LEU A 12 -10.31 17.82 5.98
N ASN A 13 -10.41 19.16 5.89
CA ASN A 13 -10.65 20.02 7.06
C ASN A 13 -11.99 19.69 7.73
N GLY A 14 -13.03 19.39 6.93
CA GLY A 14 -14.32 18.95 7.45
C GLY A 14 -14.23 17.62 8.21
N LEU A 15 -13.39 16.69 7.73
CA LEU A 15 -13.15 15.41 8.42
C LEU A 15 -12.39 15.63 9.74
N LEU A 16 -11.36 16.48 9.74
CA LEU A 16 -10.59 16.85 10.93
C LEU A 16 -11.51 17.44 12.02
N GLU A 17 -12.30 18.47 11.68
CA GLU A 17 -13.19 19.13 12.63
C GLU A 17 -14.28 18.20 13.17
N ARG A 18 -14.85 17.37 12.29
CA ARG A 18 -15.87 16.39 12.70
C ARG A 18 -15.27 15.36 13.66
N ALA A 19 -14.07 14.83 13.36
CA ALA A 19 -13.42 13.82 14.17
C ALA A 19 -13.13 14.35 15.59
N GLY A 20 -12.57 15.55 15.72
CA GLY A 20 -12.27 16.19 16.99
C GLY A 20 -13.50 16.42 17.87
N ARG A 21 -14.66 16.73 17.26
CA ARG A 21 -15.92 16.97 17.98
C ARG A 21 -16.73 15.71 18.25
N THR A 22 -16.96 14.91 17.20
CA THR A 22 -17.89 13.77 17.25
C THR A 22 -17.28 12.55 17.91
N PHE A 23 -15.95 12.35 17.72
CA PHE A 23 -15.24 11.18 18.24
C PHE A 23 -14.16 11.55 19.27
N ALA A 24 -14.36 12.64 20.00
CA ALA A 24 -13.40 13.28 20.88
C ALA A 24 -12.67 12.31 21.83
N THR A 25 -13.34 11.28 22.34
CA THR A 25 -12.82 10.30 23.32
C THR A 25 -12.20 9.07 22.67
N GLN A 26 -12.33 8.89 21.34
CA GLN A 26 -11.72 7.75 20.65
C GLN A 26 -10.18 7.86 20.70
N GLN A 27 -9.50 6.73 20.55
CA GLN A 27 -8.07 6.62 20.81
C GLN A 27 -7.23 6.48 19.54
N ILE A 28 -6.05 7.06 19.58
CA ILE A 28 -4.94 6.88 18.65
C ILE A 28 -3.75 6.40 19.48
N VAL A 29 -3.33 5.15 19.26
CA VAL A 29 -2.23 4.50 19.96
C VAL A 29 -1.03 4.43 19.05
N SER A 30 0.14 4.83 19.52
CA SER A 30 1.41 4.75 18.79
C SER A 30 2.41 3.94 19.60
N ARG A 31 3.01 2.92 18.98
CA ARG A 31 4.13 2.20 19.57
C ARG A 31 5.41 2.99 19.33
N LEU A 32 6.10 3.35 20.43
CA LEU A 32 7.34 4.12 20.41
C LEU A 32 8.56 3.23 20.11
N PRO A 33 9.74 3.80 19.81
CA PRO A 33 10.95 3.03 19.53
C PRO A 33 11.39 2.09 20.68
N ASP A 34 11.08 2.41 21.92
CA ASP A 34 11.31 1.57 23.10
C ASP A 34 10.22 0.51 23.33
N LYS A 35 9.27 0.39 22.38
CA LYS A 35 8.09 -0.49 22.40
C LYS A 35 7.00 -0.09 23.39
N SER A 36 7.16 0.96 24.18
CA SER A 36 6.08 1.51 24.99
C SER A 36 4.95 2.09 24.12
N LEU A 37 3.76 2.27 24.68
CA LEU A 37 2.60 2.80 23.96
C LEU A 37 2.31 4.22 24.43
N ARG A 38 2.12 5.12 23.46
CA ARG A 38 1.60 6.48 23.68
C ARG A 38 0.21 6.59 23.11
N THR A 39 -0.74 7.01 23.92
CA THR A 39 -2.14 7.16 23.53
C THR A 39 -2.55 8.62 23.54
N HIS A 40 -3.20 9.05 22.46
CA HIS A 40 -3.90 10.32 22.36
C HIS A 40 -5.38 10.07 22.13
N THR A 41 -6.24 10.94 22.64
CA THR A 41 -7.63 10.99 22.19
C THR A 41 -7.73 11.75 20.86
N TYR A 42 -8.82 11.53 20.11
CA TYR A 42 -9.08 12.31 18.90
C TYR A 42 -9.19 13.82 19.20
N ALA A 43 -9.69 14.21 20.36
CA ALA A 43 -9.69 15.62 20.79
C ALA A 43 -8.27 16.16 20.95
N GLN A 44 -7.38 15.41 21.59
CA GLN A 44 -5.96 15.80 21.74
C GLN A 44 -5.26 15.86 20.38
N TRP A 45 -5.45 14.83 19.54
CA TRP A 45 -4.90 14.79 18.19
C TRP A 45 -5.41 15.97 17.33
N HIS A 46 -6.70 16.26 17.36
CA HIS A 46 -7.30 17.39 16.65
C HIS A 46 -6.64 18.72 17.05
N ARG A 47 -6.51 18.96 18.38
CA ARG A 47 -5.88 20.18 18.89
C ARG A 47 -4.41 20.28 18.45
N ARG A 48 -3.64 19.18 18.50
CA ARG A 48 -2.25 19.11 18.04
C ARG A 48 -2.13 19.33 16.52
N THR A 49 -3.05 18.76 15.75
CA THR A 49 -3.11 18.95 14.28
C THR A 49 -3.36 20.41 13.91
N ARG A 50 -4.28 21.09 14.59
CA ARG A 50 -4.51 22.53 14.42
C ARG A 50 -3.30 23.36 14.85
N ALA A 51 -2.63 22.97 15.93
CA ALA A 51 -1.38 23.59 16.37
C ALA A 51 -0.29 23.45 15.30
N LEU A 52 -0.12 22.27 14.72
CA LEU A 52 0.82 22.05 13.60
C LEU A 52 0.51 22.97 12.41
N ALA A 53 -0.76 23.05 12.02
CA ALA A 53 -1.17 23.91 10.91
C ALA A 53 -0.87 25.40 11.20
N SER A 54 -1.15 25.88 12.42
CA SER A 54 -0.81 27.23 12.89
C SER A 54 0.70 27.48 12.86
N VAL A 55 1.50 26.49 13.30
CA VAL A 55 2.97 26.56 13.26
C VAL A 55 3.48 26.69 11.83
N LEU A 56 3.01 25.85 10.92
CA LEU A 56 3.46 25.87 9.52
C LEU A 56 3.18 27.22 8.86
N GLN A 57 2.00 27.80 9.08
CA GLN A 57 1.66 29.15 8.59
C GLN A 57 2.59 30.22 9.19
N ARG A 58 2.85 30.15 10.50
CA ARG A 58 3.76 31.08 11.19
C ARG A 58 5.22 30.96 10.69
N LEU A 59 5.64 29.77 10.31
CA LEU A 59 6.96 29.51 9.69
C LEU A 59 7.02 29.94 8.22
N GLY A 60 5.93 30.46 7.66
CA GLY A 60 5.86 31.03 6.31
C GLY A 60 5.46 30.04 5.23
N LEU A 61 4.81 28.92 5.56
CA LEU A 61 4.23 28.02 4.56
C LEU A 61 3.16 28.77 3.77
N GLN A 62 3.25 28.70 2.44
CA GLN A 62 2.29 29.28 1.52
C GLN A 62 1.36 28.19 0.94
N PRO A 63 0.14 28.54 0.48
CA PRO A 63 -0.71 27.60 -0.22
C PRO A 63 -0.01 26.96 -1.43
N GLY A 64 -0.03 25.62 -1.47
CA GLY A 64 0.63 24.82 -2.51
C GLY A 64 2.08 24.47 -2.23
N ASP A 65 2.70 25.01 -1.20
CA ASP A 65 4.06 24.59 -0.79
C ASP A 65 4.06 23.11 -0.36
N VAL A 66 5.15 22.43 -0.70
CA VAL A 66 5.30 20.99 -0.39
C VAL A 66 6.06 20.81 0.93
N VAL A 67 5.49 20.00 1.81
CA VAL A 67 6.08 19.62 3.10
C VAL A 67 6.37 18.12 3.08
N ALA A 68 7.64 17.77 3.06
CA ALA A 68 8.08 16.39 3.14
C ALA A 68 7.87 15.80 4.54
N THR A 69 7.53 14.52 4.59
CA THR A 69 7.54 13.73 5.83
C THR A 69 8.46 12.53 5.69
N LEU A 70 9.38 12.35 6.63
CA LEU A 70 10.26 11.19 6.76
C LEU A 70 9.97 10.56 8.11
N CYS A 71 8.83 9.85 8.20
CA CYS A 71 8.24 9.39 9.44
C CYS A 71 7.75 7.94 9.34
N TRP A 72 7.80 7.23 10.47
CA TRP A 72 7.13 5.95 10.65
C TRP A 72 5.61 6.12 10.83
N ASN A 73 4.89 5.00 10.99
CA ASN A 73 3.46 5.02 11.27
C ASN A 73 3.23 5.36 12.75
N HIS A 74 2.81 6.58 13.04
CA HIS A 74 2.46 7.06 14.39
C HIS A 74 1.60 8.34 14.34
N HIS A 75 1.18 8.82 15.52
CA HIS A 75 0.27 9.96 15.66
C HIS A 75 0.78 11.26 15.01
N VAL A 76 2.08 11.56 15.06
CA VAL A 76 2.62 12.79 14.45
C VAL A 76 2.55 12.73 12.92
N HIS A 77 2.80 11.56 12.32
CA HIS A 77 2.58 11.40 10.90
C HIS A 77 1.09 11.59 10.53
N LEU A 78 0.16 11.11 11.40
CA LEU A 78 -1.27 11.38 11.23
C LEU A 78 -1.62 12.87 11.41
N GLU A 79 -0.94 13.58 12.32
CA GLU A 79 -1.06 15.04 12.46
C GLU A 79 -0.64 15.75 11.16
N ALA A 80 0.45 15.29 10.51
CA ALA A 80 0.92 15.82 9.23
C ALA A 80 -0.10 15.60 8.09
N TYR A 81 -0.77 14.43 8.03
CA TYR A 81 -1.78 14.08 7.03
C TYR A 81 -2.93 15.09 6.95
N PHE A 82 -3.26 15.72 8.06
CA PHE A 82 -4.34 16.69 8.16
C PHE A 82 -3.83 18.12 8.40
N GLY A 83 -2.75 18.28 9.17
CA GLY A 83 -2.24 19.59 9.54
C GLY A 83 -1.59 20.34 8.38
N ILE A 84 -0.86 19.62 7.51
CA ILE A 84 -0.24 20.22 6.32
C ILE A 84 -1.32 20.72 5.35
N PRO A 85 -2.32 19.91 4.93
CA PRO A 85 -3.42 20.40 4.11
C PRO A 85 -4.25 21.49 4.78
N ALA A 86 -4.45 21.43 6.11
CA ALA A 86 -5.16 22.47 6.85
C ALA A 86 -4.45 23.83 6.77
N ALA A 87 -3.11 23.83 6.75
CA ALA A 87 -2.30 25.01 6.53
C ALA A 87 -2.24 25.48 5.07
N GLY A 88 -2.85 24.73 4.14
CA GLY A 88 -2.83 24.98 2.69
C GLY A 88 -1.66 24.34 1.96
N GLY A 89 -0.82 23.55 2.63
CA GLY A 89 0.32 22.86 2.05
C GLY A 89 -0.03 21.51 1.42
N VAL A 90 0.93 20.93 0.73
CA VAL A 90 0.87 19.59 0.12
C VAL A 90 1.80 18.67 0.89
N MET A 91 1.27 17.64 1.54
CA MET A 91 2.09 16.65 2.22
C MET A 91 2.78 15.74 1.19
N HIS A 92 4.09 15.61 1.28
CA HIS A 92 4.86 14.68 0.45
C HIS A 92 5.49 13.58 1.34
N THR A 93 5.03 12.34 1.18
CA THR A 93 5.54 11.25 1.99
C THR A 93 6.77 10.62 1.35
N LEU A 94 7.94 10.78 1.97
CA LEU A 94 9.20 10.22 1.50
C LEU A 94 9.35 8.76 1.95
N ASN A 95 9.69 7.89 1.01
CA ASN A 95 9.89 6.48 1.30
C ASN A 95 11.25 6.25 1.98
N LEU A 96 11.23 6.08 3.29
CA LEU A 96 12.39 5.91 4.16
C LEU A 96 13.23 4.64 3.90
N ARG A 97 12.76 3.75 3.00
CA ARG A 97 13.47 2.52 2.63
C ARG A 97 14.26 2.66 1.31
N LEU A 98 14.19 3.80 0.65
CA LEU A 98 14.99 4.09 -0.55
C LEU A 98 16.41 4.54 -0.17
N PRO A 99 17.39 4.40 -1.08
CA PRO A 99 18.70 5.02 -0.90
C PRO A 99 18.59 6.54 -0.71
N PRO A 100 19.42 7.15 0.14
CA PRO A 100 19.34 8.59 0.43
C PRO A 100 19.41 9.50 -0.82
N GLY A 101 20.24 9.13 -1.81
CA GLY A 101 20.35 9.87 -3.07
C GLY A 101 19.04 9.85 -3.89
N GLU A 102 18.32 8.74 -3.87
CA GLU A 102 17.02 8.63 -4.54
C GLU A 102 15.94 9.44 -3.80
N ILE A 103 15.93 9.40 -2.46
CA ILE A 103 15.04 10.24 -1.64
C ILE A 103 15.29 11.72 -1.91
N GLY A 104 16.56 12.13 -1.96
CA GLY A 104 16.94 13.51 -2.24
C GLY A 104 16.53 13.98 -3.65
N ALA A 105 16.66 13.10 -4.65
CA ALA A 105 16.20 13.38 -6.01
C ALA A 105 14.67 13.53 -6.08
N ILE A 106 13.92 12.68 -5.37
CA ILE A 106 12.47 12.74 -5.26
C ILE A 106 12.03 14.03 -4.54
N ALA A 107 12.70 14.41 -3.46
CA ALA A 107 12.43 15.65 -2.74
C ALA A 107 12.68 16.90 -3.61
N ALA A 108 13.73 16.85 -4.44
CA ALA A 108 14.05 17.92 -5.38
C ALA A 108 13.01 18.01 -6.52
N ASP A 109 12.56 16.88 -7.08
CA ASP A 109 11.52 16.80 -8.11
C ASP A 109 10.17 17.37 -7.60
N ALA A 110 9.81 17.05 -6.36
CA ALA A 110 8.61 17.55 -5.72
C ALA A 110 8.69 19.03 -5.29
N GLY A 111 9.90 19.60 -5.21
CA GLY A 111 10.10 20.93 -4.68
C GLY A 111 9.84 21.03 -3.17
N ASP A 112 10.21 20.01 -2.41
CA ASP A 112 9.99 19.93 -0.97
C ASP A 112 10.65 21.12 -0.26
N ARG A 113 9.82 21.95 0.38
CA ARG A 113 10.26 23.18 1.04
C ARG A 113 10.60 22.95 2.51
N PHE A 114 9.75 22.21 3.24
CA PHE A 114 9.93 21.85 4.65
C PHE A 114 10.06 20.34 4.79
N LEU A 115 10.70 19.90 5.88
CA LEU A 115 10.80 18.49 6.25
C LEU A 115 10.34 18.30 7.70
N ILE A 116 9.41 17.35 7.91
CA ILE A 116 9.09 16.79 9.23
C ILE A 116 9.71 15.40 9.31
N VAL A 117 10.53 15.14 10.34
CA VAL A 117 11.29 13.89 10.43
C VAL A 117 11.34 13.33 11.85
N ASP A 118 11.28 12.00 11.98
CA ASP A 118 11.53 11.32 13.26
C ASP A 118 13.02 11.37 13.62
N ASP A 119 13.34 11.62 14.89
CA ASP A 119 14.73 11.68 15.38
C ASP A 119 15.53 10.42 15.07
N ILE A 120 14.91 9.25 15.15
CA ILE A 120 15.54 7.96 14.81
C ILE A 120 15.90 7.82 13.32
N LEU A 121 15.35 8.68 12.46
CA LEU A 121 15.67 8.78 11.03
C LEU A 121 16.63 9.93 10.72
N TRP A 122 17.12 10.64 11.74
CA TRP A 122 18.03 11.78 11.55
C TRP A 122 19.29 11.44 10.73
N PRO A 123 19.97 10.29 10.93
CA PRO A 123 21.11 9.92 10.10
C PRO A 123 20.77 9.79 8.60
N LEU A 124 19.56 9.32 8.28
CA LEU A 124 19.04 9.25 6.92
C LEU A 124 18.73 10.67 6.40
N ALA A 125 18.05 11.48 7.20
CA ALA A 125 17.71 12.87 6.86
C ALA A 125 18.95 13.69 6.54
N GLN A 126 20.04 13.55 7.29
CA GLN A 126 21.31 14.24 7.02
C GLN A 126 21.87 13.89 5.61
N GLN A 127 21.78 12.63 5.20
CA GLN A 127 22.21 12.20 3.89
C GLN A 127 21.30 12.73 2.77
N VAL A 128 19.99 12.81 3.02
CA VAL A 128 19.02 13.42 2.09
C VAL A 128 19.27 14.92 1.96
N MET A 129 19.51 15.63 3.08
CA MET A 129 19.83 17.06 3.10
C MET A 129 21.13 17.41 2.36
N ALA A 130 22.03 16.46 2.17
CA ALA A 130 23.21 16.66 1.32
C ALA A 130 22.87 16.71 -0.19
N GLN A 131 21.69 16.24 -0.59
CA GLN A 131 21.19 16.21 -1.97
C GLN A 131 20.12 17.27 -2.24
N HIS A 132 19.31 17.61 -1.25
CA HIS A 132 18.23 18.59 -1.33
C HIS A 132 18.17 19.46 -0.08
N ARG A 133 18.09 20.79 -0.28
CA ARG A 133 18.03 21.75 0.81
C ARG A 133 16.59 22.07 1.18
N PHE A 134 16.20 21.74 2.41
CA PHE A 134 14.95 22.20 3.01
C PHE A 134 15.15 23.58 3.68
N GLU A 135 14.16 24.45 3.60
CA GLU A 135 14.18 25.75 4.28
C GLU A 135 13.98 25.60 5.79
N ARG A 136 13.19 24.59 6.20
CA ARG A 136 12.93 24.22 7.59
C ARG A 136 13.00 22.72 7.75
N VAL A 137 13.61 22.29 8.85
CA VAL A 137 13.67 20.89 9.26
C VAL A 137 13.12 20.80 10.68
N ILE A 138 11.99 20.12 10.83
CA ILE A 138 11.27 19.97 12.10
C ILE A 138 11.41 18.52 12.54
N VAL A 139 12.08 18.31 13.68
CA VAL A 139 12.36 16.98 14.22
C VAL A 139 11.35 16.62 15.30
N PHE A 140 10.70 15.48 15.15
CA PHE A 140 9.90 14.89 16.21
C PHE A 140 10.77 13.99 17.08
N PRO A 141 10.88 14.27 18.40
CA PRO A 141 11.67 13.46 19.34
C PRO A 141 10.95 12.14 19.67
N PHE A 142 10.86 11.25 18.65
CA PHE A 142 10.11 10.00 18.73
C PHE A 142 10.74 9.02 19.73
N SER A 143 12.08 9.00 19.83
CA SER A 143 12.80 8.21 20.84
C SER A 143 12.88 8.89 22.20
N GLY A 144 12.52 10.17 22.28
CA GLY A 144 12.72 11.02 23.45
C GLY A 144 14.14 11.59 23.58
N ALA A 145 15.00 11.40 22.55
CA ALA A 145 16.32 12.02 22.51
C ALA A 145 16.21 13.54 22.24
N PRO A 146 17.22 14.33 22.67
CA PRO A 146 17.27 15.75 22.33
C PRO A 146 17.28 15.98 20.82
N VAL A 147 16.54 17.01 20.37
CA VAL A 147 16.54 17.41 18.96
C VAL A 147 17.92 17.91 18.55
N PRO A 148 18.44 17.52 17.38
CA PRO A 148 19.74 17.94 16.89
C PRO A 148 19.84 19.46 16.70
N ASP A 149 21.06 20.01 16.95
CA ASP A 149 21.33 21.43 16.73
C ASP A 149 21.01 21.87 15.29
N GLY A 150 20.36 23.01 15.16
CA GLY A 150 19.98 23.59 13.86
C GLY A 150 18.65 23.08 13.29
N ALA A 151 17.98 22.14 13.96
CA ALA A 151 16.62 21.73 13.62
C ALA A 151 15.61 22.31 14.62
N ASP A 152 14.37 22.48 14.15
CA ASP A 152 13.26 22.92 14.99
C ASP A 152 12.69 21.71 15.77
N ASP A 153 12.39 21.88 17.07
CA ASP A 153 11.77 20.84 17.89
C ASP A 153 10.24 20.83 17.69
N TYR A 154 9.70 19.72 17.21
CA TYR A 154 8.28 19.57 16.89
C TYR A 154 7.39 19.86 18.11
N GLU A 155 7.68 19.26 19.27
CA GLU A 155 6.85 19.40 20.46
C GLU A 155 6.92 20.82 21.04
N SER A 156 8.10 21.45 21.02
CA SER A 156 8.27 22.83 21.44
C SER A 156 7.53 23.81 20.53
N LEU A 157 7.54 23.58 19.22
CA LEU A 157 6.79 24.39 18.28
C LEU A 157 5.27 24.31 18.54
N LEU A 158 4.75 23.10 18.77
CA LEU A 158 3.32 22.90 19.06
C LEU A 158 2.92 23.50 20.41
N ALA A 159 3.78 23.38 21.43
CA ALA A 159 3.52 23.98 22.76
C ALA A 159 3.40 25.51 22.70
N GLY A 160 4.13 26.14 21.78
CA GLY A 160 4.07 27.59 21.54
C GLY A 160 3.02 28.05 20.52
N ALA A 161 2.14 27.16 20.06
CA ALA A 161 1.10 27.46 19.07
C ALA A 161 -0.24 27.81 19.71
N ASP A 162 -1.06 28.56 18.98
CA ASP A 162 -2.47 28.79 19.32
C ASP A 162 -3.38 28.00 18.36
N PRO A 163 -3.81 26.78 18.75
CA PRO A 163 -4.70 25.97 17.93
C PRO A 163 -6.13 26.54 17.85
N ASP A 164 -6.56 27.32 18.82
CA ASP A 164 -7.91 27.88 18.88
C ASP A 164 -8.04 29.12 17.98
N GLY A 165 -6.98 29.92 17.86
CA GLY A 165 -6.89 31.04 16.93
C GLY A 165 -6.56 30.67 15.49
N PHE A 166 -6.30 29.38 15.19
CA PHE A 166 -6.02 28.92 13.83
C PHE A 166 -7.25 29.01 12.93
N SER A 167 -7.06 29.52 11.71
CA SER A 167 -8.06 29.53 10.64
C SER A 167 -7.59 28.76 9.43
N PHE A 168 -8.47 27.92 8.89
CA PHE A 168 -8.18 27.15 7.66
C PHE A 168 -7.97 28.08 6.47
N VAL A 169 -7.02 27.70 5.61
CA VAL A 169 -6.86 28.35 4.31
C VAL A 169 -8.07 28.01 3.42
N PRO A 170 -8.76 29.01 2.85
CA PRO A 170 -9.79 28.74 1.86
C PRO A 170 -9.23 27.97 0.66
N HIS A 171 -9.93 26.95 0.19
CA HIS A 171 -9.49 26.11 -0.92
C HIS A 171 -10.67 25.61 -1.75
N ASP A 172 -10.38 25.27 -3.00
CA ASP A 172 -11.24 24.48 -3.86
C ASP A 172 -11.07 22.99 -3.53
N GLU A 173 -12.09 22.16 -3.76
CA GLU A 173 -11.99 20.70 -3.52
C GLU A 173 -10.95 20.01 -4.39
N HIS A 174 -10.52 20.63 -5.50
CA HIS A 174 -9.46 20.17 -6.37
C HIS A 174 -8.05 20.60 -5.90
N ALA A 175 -7.95 21.44 -4.86
CA ALA A 175 -6.66 21.83 -4.29
C ALA A 175 -5.86 20.58 -3.83
N PRO A 176 -4.54 20.56 -4.06
CA PRO A 176 -3.69 19.44 -3.70
C PRO A 176 -3.58 19.29 -2.18
N VAL A 177 -3.54 18.06 -1.69
CA VAL A 177 -3.39 17.74 -0.26
C VAL A 177 -2.18 16.87 0.02
N SER A 178 -1.84 15.96 -0.90
CA SER A 178 -0.67 15.11 -0.72
C SER A 178 -0.09 14.66 -2.05
N MET A 179 1.18 14.26 -2.01
CA MET A 179 1.91 13.69 -3.13
C MET A 179 2.57 12.39 -2.69
N CYS A 180 2.54 11.38 -3.55
CA CYS A 180 3.32 10.16 -3.39
C CYS A 180 4.05 9.85 -4.68
N HIS A 181 5.32 9.45 -4.59
CA HIS A 181 6.06 8.97 -5.75
C HIS A 181 5.86 7.47 -5.96
N THR A 182 5.76 7.08 -7.22
CA THR A 182 5.69 5.67 -7.63
C THR A 182 7.00 4.96 -7.31
N SER A 183 6.98 3.62 -7.20
CA SER A 183 8.17 2.83 -6.83
C SER A 183 9.27 2.75 -7.91
N GLY A 184 9.13 3.46 -9.04
CA GLY A 184 10.17 3.58 -10.05
C GLY A 184 10.65 2.26 -10.70
N THR A 185 9.92 1.16 -10.57
CA THR A 185 10.33 -0.16 -11.10
C THR A 185 10.57 -0.20 -12.61
N THR A 186 10.17 0.84 -13.34
CA THR A 186 10.29 0.96 -14.80
C THR A 186 11.05 2.20 -15.28
N GLY A 187 11.65 2.96 -14.37
CA GLY A 187 12.32 4.22 -14.68
C GLY A 187 12.38 5.14 -13.46
N SER A 188 12.53 6.45 -13.65
CA SER A 188 12.46 7.43 -12.55
C SER A 188 11.09 7.37 -11.87
N ALA A 189 11.07 7.47 -10.54
CA ALA A 189 9.85 7.63 -9.76
C ALA A 189 9.07 8.86 -10.24
N LYS A 190 7.74 8.76 -10.33
CA LYS A 190 6.86 9.84 -10.80
C LYS A 190 5.94 10.27 -9.68
N GLY A 191 5.78 11.57 -9.46
CA GLY A 191 4.88 12.13 -8.47
C GLY A 191 3.42 12.03 -8.89
N VAL A 192 2.56 11.53 -8.00
CA VAL A 192 1.10 11.55 -8.12
C VAL A 192 0.55 12.47 -7.05
N VAL A 193 -0.22 13.46 -7.45
CA VAL A 193 -0.76 14.50 -6.56
C VAL A 193 -2.24 14.26 -6.33
N TYR A 194 -2.62 14.07 -5.07
CA TYR A 194 -4.01 13.87 -4.65
C TYR A 194 -4.63 15.18 -4.22
N SER A 195 -5.94 15.36 -4.50
CA SER A 195 -6.72 16.52 -4.08
C SER A 195 -7.57 16.22 -2.83
N HIS A 196 -8.15 17.24 -2.21
CA HIS A 196 -9.19 17.07 -1.19
C HIS A 196 -10.30 16.15 -1.70
N ARG A 197 -10.82 16.43 -2.92
CA ARG A 197 -11.88 15.66 -3.57
C ARG A 197 -11.51 14.20 -3.74
N SER A 198 -10.38 13.92 -4.37
CA SER A 198 -9.97 12.52 -4.65
C SER A 198 -9.76 11.73 -3.36
N THR A 199 -9.15 12.34 -2.35
CA THR A 199 -8.87 11.70 -1.06
C THR A 199 -10.15 11.40 -0.27
N VAL A 200 -11.10 12.36 -0.23
CA VAL A 200 -12.38 12.16 0.47
C VAL A 200 -13.23 11.10 -0.23
N LEU A 201 -13.32 11.13 -1.57
CA LEU A 201 -14.09 10.13 -2.33
C LEU A 201 -13.48 8.73 -2.18
N HIS A 202 -12.15 8.60 -2.28
CA HIS A 202 -11.47 7.32 -2.05
C HIS A 202 -11.73 6.79 -0.63
N ALA A 203 -11.63 7.64 0.41
CA ALA A 203 -11.92 7.27 1.78
C ALA A 203 -13.38 6.83 1.97
N LEU A 204 -14.35 7.53 1.36
CA LEU A 204 -15.77 7.16 1.39
C LEU A 204 -15.99 5.77 0.77
N VAL A 205 -15.43 5.54 -0.42
CA VAL A 205 -15.52 4.25 -1.12
C VAL A 205 -14.88 3.15 -0.29
N GLY A 206 -13.69 3.38 0.26
CA GLY A 206 -13.02 2.40 1.11
C GLY A 206 -13.80 2.05 2.37
N CYS A 207 -14.54 3.01 2.96
CA CYS A 207 -15.37 2.77 4.15
C CYS A 207 -16.68 2.03 3.87
N MET A 208 -17.05 1.76 2.60
CA MET A 208 -18.22 0.96 2.29
C MET A 208 -18.08 -0.48 2.81
N GLY A 209 -19.23 -1.13 3.10
CA GLY A 209 -19.28 -2.38 3.85
C GLY A 209 -18.48 -3.55 3.27
N ASP A 210 -18.41 -3.65 1.95
CA ASP A 210 -17.72 -4.74 1.25
C ASP A 210 -16.21 -4.49 1.00
N HIS A 211 -15.72 -3.28 1.35
CA HIS A 211 -14.31 -2.90 1.19
C HIS A 211 -13.57 -2.98 2.54
N TRP A 212 -13.07 -1.84 3.05
CA TRP A 212 -12.53 -1.82 4.42
C TRP A 212 -13.64 -1.98 5.45
N GLY A 213 -14.82 -1.45 5.15
CA GLY A 213 -15.99 -1.51 6.01
C GLY A 213 -15.74 -0.95 7.40
N LEU A 214 -14.95 0.15 7.48
CA LEU A 214 -14.57 0.77 8.74
C LEU A 214 -15.76 1.28 9.53
N LYS A 215 -15.76 1.02 10.83
CA LYS A 215 -16.78 1.43 11.79
C LYS A 215 -16.13 2.16 12.97
N ASN A 216 -16.91 2.93 13.70
CA ASN A 216 -16.47 3.56 14.95
C ASN A 216 -16.02 2.52 16.01
N THR A 217 -16.58 1.32 15.98
CA THR A 217 -16.25 0.23 16.89
C THR A 217 -15.04 -0.58 16.49
N ASP A 218 -14.47 -0.32 15.31
CA ASP A 218 -13.29 -1.03 14.83
C ASP A 218 -12.00 -0.52 15.49
N VAL A 219 -11.00 -1.40 15.49
CA VAL A 219 -9.60 -1.10 15.82
C VAL A 219 -8.78 -1.39 14.58
N LEU A 220 -8.21 -0.33 13.98
CA LEU A 220 -7.42 -0.42 12.76
C LEU A 220 -5.93 -0.46 13.09
N LEU A 221 -5.24 -1.52 12.60
CA LEU A 221 -3.79 -1.65 12.61
C LEU A 221 -3.26 -1.50 11.17
N PRO A 222 -2.87 -0.31 10.71
CA PRO A 222 -2.27 -0.11 9.40
C PRO A 222 -0.79 -0.51 9.43
N VAL A 223 -0.48 -1.75 9.02
CA VAL A 223 0.90 -2.20 8.84
C VAL A 223 1.47 -1.69 7.52
N ALA A 224 0.60 -1.45 6.53
CA ALA A 224 0.97 -0.73 5.32
C ALA A 224 1.61 0.62 5.67
N PRO A 225 2.80 0.95 5.09
CA PRO A 225 3.51 2.17 5.48
C PRO A 225 2.75 3.45 5.13
N MET A 226 2.69 4.40 6.05
CA MET A 226 2.10 5.73 5.82
C MET A 226 2.88 6.52 4.75
N PHE A 227 4.15 6.24 4.56
CA PHE A 227 4.96 6.85 3.52
C PHE A 227 4.75 6.25 2.12
N HIS A 228 3.89 5.24 1.95
CA HIS A 228 3.62 4.62 0.66
C HIS A 228 2.12 4.62 0.36
N ALA A 229 1.73 5.34 -0.70
CA ALA A 229 0.32 5.54 -1.10
C ALA A 229 -0.59 5.85 0.11
N ASN A 230 -0.06 6.63 1.06
CA ASN A 230 -0.74 7.10 2.27
C ASN A 230 -1.38 5.97 3.10
N ALA A 231 -0.64 4.87 3.36
CA ALA A 231 -1.16 3.65 4.02
C ALA A 231 -2.49 3.19 3.39
N TRP A 232 -2.55 3.26 2.07
CA TRP A 232 -3.70 2.89 1.24
C TRP A 232 -4.97 3.72 1.53
N GLY A 233 -4.79 4.96 2.01
CA GLY A 233 -5.89 5.89 2.34
C GLY A 233 -6.63 5.57 3.64
N THR A 234 -6.25 4.49 4.32
CA THR A 234 -6.96 4.04 5.53
C THR A 234 -6.89 5.00 6.71
N PRO A 235 -5.84 5.82 6.94
CA PRO A 235 -5.87 6.84 7.98
C PRO A 235 -6.97 7.89 7.76
N TYR A 236 -7.24 8.28 6.51
CA TYR A 236 -8.35 9.20 6.19
C TYR A 236 -9.71 8.55 6.47
N GLY A 237 -9.88 7.27 6.08
CA GLY A 237 -11.09 6.51 6.38
C GLY A 237 -11.32 6.33 7.87
N ALA A 238 -10.28 6.02 8.64
CA ALA A 238 -10.35 5.88 10.10
C ALA A 238 -10.80 7.17 10.78
N VAL A 239 -10.23 8.31 10.40
CA VAL A 239 -10.64 9.63 10.91
C VAL A 239 -12.06 9.96 10.51
N MET A 240 -12.46 9.63 9.28
CA MET A 240 -13.84 9.82 8.79
C MET A 240 -14.85 9.04 9.63
N CYS A 241 -14.55 7.79 9.99
CA CYS A 241 -15.44 6.90 10.76
C CYS A 241 -15.29 7.03 12.28
N GLY A 242 -14.22 7.68 12.77
CA GLY A 242 -13.90 7.71 14.21
C GLY A 242 -13.43 6.34 14.72
N THR A 243 -12.69 5.61 13.91
CA THR A 243 -12.14 4.29 14.23
C THR A 243 -10.92 4.45 15.14
N LYS A 244 -10.75 3.55 16.14
CA LYS A 244 -9.51 3.50 16.92
C LYS A 244 -8.34 3.14 16.01
N LEU A 245 -7.24 3.92 16.10
CA LEU A 245 -6.01 3.68 15.34
C LEU A 245 -4.92 3.13 16.26
N VAL A 246 -4.24 2.07 15.82
CA VAL A 246 -3.08 1.49 16.50
C VAL A 246 -1.92 1.44 15.52
N PHE A 247 -0.91 2.27 15.73
CA PHE A 247 0.24 2.37 14.86
C PHE A 247 1.41 1.55 15.39
N PRO A 248 2.06 0.70 14.55
CA PRO A 248 3.15 -0.18 14.98
C PRO A 248 4.50 0.54 15.16
N GLY A 249 4.63 1.81 14.73
CA GLY A 249 5.91 2.52 14.72
C GLY A 249 6.94 1.82 13.82
N PRO A 250 8.22 1.74 14.26
CA PRO A 250 9.28 1.08 13.49
C PRO A 250 9.27 -0.46 13.62
N HIS A 251 8.37 -1.04 14.43
CA HIS A 251 8.38 -2.44 14.83
C HIS A 251 7.48 -3.28 13.91
N LEU A 252 8.00 -3.67 12.73
CA LEU A 252 7.26 -4.38 11.68
C LEU A 252 7.66 -5.86 11.55
N HIS A 253 8.50 -6.40 12.43
CA HIS A 253 8.78 -7.83 12.47
C HIS A 253 7.58 -8.62 12.98
N ALA A 254 7.46 -9.87 12.55
CA ALA A 254 6.31 -10.73 12.86
C ALA A 254 6.01 -10.81 14.36
N ASP A 255 7.03 -11.07 15.17
CA ASP A 255 6.91 -11.17 16.63
C ASP A 255 6.41 -9.85 17.25
N ASP A 256 6.94 -8.72 16.78
CA ASP A 256 6.55 -7.39 17.26
C ASP A 256 5.09 -7.07 16.95
N LEU A 257 4.63 -7.43 15.75
CA LEU A 257 3.24 -7.23 15.35
C LEU A 257 2.30 -8.15 16.12
N LEU A 258 2.67 -9.42 16.29
CA LEU A 258 1.91 -10.37 17.11
C LEU A 258 1.84 -9.93 18.59
N ASP A 259 2.94 -9.43 19.17
CA ASP A 259 2.95 -8.88 20.51
C ASP A 259 2.03 -7.66 20.64
N LEU A 260 2.05 -6.74 19.63
CA LEU A 260 1.16 -5.57 19.63
C LEU A 260 -0.31 -5.99 19.55
N MET A 261 -0.64 -7.00 18.74
CA MET A 261 -2.00 -7.53 18.60
C MET A 261 -2.53 -8.18 19.89
N GLN A 262 -1.66 -8.62 20.82
CA GLN A 262 -2.12 -9.09 22.13
C GLN A 262 -2.53 -7.93 23.04
N ILE A 263 -1.84 -6.78 22.93
CA ILE A 263 -2.09 -5.61 23.78
C ILE A 263 -3.25 -4.79 23.24
N GLU A 264 -3.31 -4.62 21.92
CA GLU A 264 -4.30 -3.83 21.18
C GLU A 264 -4.91 -4.68 20.05
N PRO A 265 -5.85 -5.60 20.36
CA PRO A 265 -6.40 -6.52 19.36
C PRO A 265 -7.09 -5.78 18.22
N PRO A 266 -6.59 -5.87 16.96
CA PRO A 266 -7.23 -5.22 15.83
C PRO A 266 -8.46 -6.00 15.35
N THR A 267 -9.45 -5.28 14.81
CA THR A 267 -10.58 -5.84 14.05
C THR A 267 -10.36 -5.74 12.54
N LEU A 268 -9.46 -4.81 12.14
CA LEU A 268 -9.01 -4.65 10.75
C LEU A 268 -7.52 -4.38 10.73
N ALA A 269 -6.80 -5.08 9.86
CA ALA A 269 -5.39 -4.81 9.60
C ALA A 269 -5.10 -4.81 8.09
N LEU A 270 -4.06 -4.08 7.68
CA LEU A 270 -3.68 -3.99 6.26
C LEU A 270 -2.17 -4.16 6.12
N GLY A 271 -1.77 -4.91 5.11
CA GLY A 271 -0.36 -5.13 4.85
C GLY A 271 -0.09 -5.89 3.57
N VAL A 272 1.17 -5.95 3.17
CA VAL A 272 1.60 -6.72 2.00
C VAL A 272 1.69 -8.22 2.34
N PRO A 273 1.54 -9.13 1.34
CA PRO A 273 1.53 -10.59 1.56
C PRO A 273 2.71 -11.12 2.37
N THR A 274 3.90 -10.52 2.19
CA THR A 274 5.13 -10.96 2.86
C THR A 274 5.11 -10.78 4.38
N ILE A 275 4.45 -9.73 4.87
CA ILE A 275 4.27 -9.52 6.31
C ILE A 275 3.35 -10.60 6.87
N TRP A 276 2.24 -10.85 6.21
CA TRP A 276 1.29 -11.89 6.62
C TRP A 276 1.93 -13.29 6.59
N LEU A 277 2.74 -13.58 5.56
CA LEU A 277 3.46 -14.85 5.47
C LEU A 277 4.40 -15.05 6.66
N THR A 278 5.22 -14.05 7.00
CA THR A 278 6.13 -14.14 8.15
C THR A 278 5.39 -14.22 9.47
N MET A 279 4.24 -13.54 9.60
CA MET A 279 3.41 -13.59 10.80
C MET A 279 2.79 -14.98 11.02
N ILE A 280 2.22 -15.60 9.98
CA ILE A 280 1.62 -16.94 10.14
C ILE A 280 2.68 -17.98 10.45
N GLN A 281 3.86 -17.91 9.84
CA GLN A 281 4.98 -18.78 10.12
C GLN A 281 5.47 -18.66 11.57
N ALA A 282 5.58 -17.41 12.08
CA ALA A 282 5.96 -17.17 13.48
C ALA A 282 4.89 -17.68 14.45
N TYR A 283 3.62 -17.42 14.13
CA TYR A 283 2.49 -17.87 14.94
C TYR A 283 2.40 -19.40 15.02
N GLU A 284 2.41 -20.10 13.87
CA GLU A 284 2.33 -21.56 13.82
C GLU A 284 3.54 -22.24 14.51
N ARG A 285 4.74 -21.66 14.39
CA ARG A 285 5.90 -22.11 15.15
C ARG A 285 5.69 -21.95 16.65
N ALA A 286 5.17 -20.81 17.09
CA ALA A 286 4.90 -20.55 18.51
C ALA A 286 3.83 -21.47 19.11
N LEU A 287 2.86 -21.94 18.33
CA LEU A 287 1.88 -22.93 18.82
C LEU A 287 2.56 -24.21 19.30
N THR A 288 3.70 -24.58 18.73
CA THR A 288 4.47 -25.79 19.10
C THR A 288 5.55 -25.49 20.14
N GLU A 289 6.35 -24.41 19.94
CA GLU A 289 7.53 -24.11 20.74
C GLU A 289 7.21 -23.29 22.00
N GLN A 290 6.19 -22.44 21.96
CA GLN A 290 5.76 -21.52 23.02
C GLN A 290 4.24 -21.46 23.13
N PRO A 291 3.54 -22.57 23.48
CA PRO A 291 2.09 -22.63 23.49
C PRO A 291 1.49 -21.52 24.38
N GLY A 292 0.52 -20.81 23.82
CA GLY A 292 -0.18 -19.72 24.54
C GLY A 292 0.54 -18.36 24.51
N ARG A 293 1.68 -18.21 23.82
CA ARG A 293 2.35 -16.92 23.66
C ARG A 293 1.45 -15.90 22.95
N TRP A 294 0.79 -16.31 21.88
CA TRP A 294 -0.10 -15.45 21.11
C TRP A 294 -1.44 -16.12 20.84
N THR A 295 -2.47 -15.30 20.68
CA THR A 295 -3.81 -15.70 20.21
C THR A 295 -4.17 -14.81 19.03
N MET A 296 -4.58 -15.40 17.91
CA MET A 296 -5.08 -14.62 16.79
C MET A 296 -6.39 -13.92 17.16
N PRO A 297 -6.53 -12.60 16.87
CA PRO A 297 -7.77 -11.88 17.11
C PRO A 297 -8.89 -12.50 16.29
N GLN A 298 -9.94 -12.98 16.97
CA GLN A 298 -11.08 -13.63 16.30
C GLN A 298 -11.89 -12.64 15.48
N GLY A 299 -12.22 -13.02 14.24
CA GLY A 299 -12.94 -12.16 13.30
C GLY A 299 -12.14 -11.00 12.75
N LEU A 300 -10.80 -11.03 12.88
CA LEU A 300 -9.92 -10.07 12.24
C LEU A 300 -10.12 -10.15 10.72
N ARG A 301 -10.46 -9.00 10.14
CA ARG A 301 -10.49 -8.78 8.69
C ARG A 301 -9.15 -8.22 8.26
N SER A 302 -8.61 -8.69 7.14
CA SER A 302 -7.38 -8.13 6.63
C SER A 302 -7.47 -7.89 5.13
N LEU A 303 -7.15 -6.65 4.72
CA LEU A 303 -6.92 -6.34 3.32
C LEU A 303 -5.44 -6.52 3.01
N VAL A 304 -5.16 -7.36 2.03
CA VAL A 304 -3.81 -7.69 1.57
C VAL A 304 -3.66 -7.25 0.12
N GLY A 305 -2.63 -6.49 -0.16
CA GLY A 305 -2.44 -5.94 -1.50
C GLY A 305 -0.97 -5.62 -1.81
N GLY A 306 -0.75 -5.03 -2.97
CA GLY A 306 0.59 -4.67 -3.42
C GLY A 306 1.33 -5.81 -4.13
N ALA A 307 0.92 -7.07 -3.96
CA ALA A 307 1.34 -8.24 -4.73
C ALA A 307 0.22 -9.28 -4.68
N ALA A 308 0.30 -10.32 -5.52
CA ALA A 308 -0.64 -11.43 -5.49
C ALA A 308 -0.62 -12.13 -4.11
N VAL A 309 -1.80 -12.52 -3.65
CA VAL A 309 -1.98 -13.23 -2.37
C VAL A 309 -2.17 -14.73 -2.69
N PRO A 310 -1.24 -15.61 -2.29
CA PRO A 310 -1.42 -17.03 -2.51
C PRO A 310 -2.66 -17.56 -1.78
N GLU A 311 -3.45 -18.41 -2.44
CA GLU A 311 -4.60 -19.06 -1.83
C GLU A 311 -4.22 -19.84 -0.56
N SER A 312 -3.03 -20.48 -0.57
CA SER A 312 -2.49 -21.18 0.59
C SER A 312 -2.33 -20.29 1.82
N LEU A 313 -1.98 -19.01 1.63
CA LEU A 313 -1.86 -18.03 2.70
C LEU A 313 -3.25 -17.68 3.28
N ILE A 314 -4.26 -17.50 2.43
CA ILE A 314 -5.64 -17.23 2.86
C ILE A 314 -6.16 -18.40 3.69
N ARG A 315 -5.99 -19.63 3.20
CA ARG A 315 -6.38 -20.86 3.92
C ARG A 315 -5.65 -21.02 5.26
N ALA A 316 -4.36 -20.63 5.31
CA ALA A 316 -3.59 -20.71 6.55
C ALA A 316 -4.15 -19.79 7.63
N PHE A 317 -4.50 -18.57 7.30
CA PHE A 317 -5.08 -17.62 8.25
C PHE A 317 -6.53 -17.96 8.63
N ASP A 318 -7.33 -18.44 7.68
CA ASP A 318 -8.73 -18.83 7.96
C ASP A 318 -8.83 -19.96 8.97
N ARG A 319 -7.88 -20.92 8.99
CA ARG A 319 -7.78 -21.93 10.06
C ARG A 319 -7.67 -21.35 11.47
N HIS A 320 -7.23 -20.11 11.59
CA HIS A 320 -7.06 -19.39 12.85
C HIS A 320 -8.11 -18.29 13.05
N GLY A 321 -9.17 -18.27 12.22
CA GLY A 321 -10.30 -17.33 12.34
C GLY A 321 -9.99 -15.92 11.80
N VAL A 322 -8.98 -15.77 10.95
CA VAL A 322 -8.60 -14.51 10.30
C VAL A 322 -8.89 -14.60 8.80
N TRP A 323 -9.73 -13.71 8.30
CA TRP A 323 -10.06 -13.67 6.88
C TRP A 323 -9.17 -12.67 6.13
N LEU A 324 -8.38 -13.18 5.18
CA LEU A 324 -7.59 -12.36 4.27
C LEU A 324 -8.37 -12.11 2.97
N GLN A 325 -8.35 -10.87 2.52
CA GLN A 325 -9.06 -10.40 1.35
C GLN A 325 -8.07 -9.61 0.47
N GLN A 326 -7.97 -10.00 -0.81
CA GLN A 326 -7.06 -9.32 -1.71
C GLN A 326 -7.68 -8.03 -2.24
N GLY A 327 -6.86 -6.98 -2.34
CA GLY A 327 -7.16 -5.75 -3.09
C GLY A 327 -6.06 -5.45 -4.09
N TRP A 328 -6.44 -4.80 -5.19
CA TRP A 328 -5.49 -4.29 -6.16
C TRP A 328 -5.65 -2.79 -6.34
N GLY A 329 -4.53 -2.19 -6.64
CA GLY A 329 -4.40 -0.79 -6.96
C GLY A 329 -2.95 -0.34 -6.99
N MET A 330 -2.74 0.93 -7.23
CA MET A 330 -1.42 1.52 -7.41
C MET A 330 -1.43 2.98 -6.92
N THR A 331 -0.27 3.62 -6.83
CA THR A 331 -0.18 5.03 -6.43
C THR A 331 -1.14 5.90 -7.24
N GLU A 332 -1.26 5.61 -8.52
CA GLU A 332 -2.12 6.31 -9.48
C GLU A 332 -3.63 6.11 -9.25
N THR A 333 -4.03 5.16 -8.39
CA THR A 333 -5.45 4.88 -8.09
C THR A 333 -5.88 5.21 -6.65
N SER A 334 -5.06 5.92 -5.87
CA SER A 334 -5.29 6.50 -4.53
C SER A 334 -5.36 5.58 -3.29
N PRO A 335 -4.95 4.31 -3.21
CA PRO A 335 -4.59 3.43 -4.30
C PRO A 335 -5.65 2.39 -4.69
N LEU A 336 -6.79 2.24 -3.96
CA LEU A 336 -7.71 1.11 -4.09
C LEU A 336 -8.57 1.23 -5.37
N ALA A 337 -8.45 0.25 -6.27
CA ALA A 337 -9.28 0.17 -7.47
C ALA A 337 -10.18 -1.08 -7.52
N THR A 338 -9.72 -2.21 -6.94
CA THR A 338 -10.53 -3.43 -6.82
C THR A 338 -10.35 -4.08 -5.47
N VAL A 339 -11.37 -4.82 -5.01
CA VAL A 339 -11.35 -5.63 -3.77
C VAL A 339 -12.08 -6.94 -4.02
N SER A 340 -11.51 -8.04 -3.52
CA SER A 340 -12.16 -9.33 -3.49
C SER A 340 -13.03 -9.44 -2.23
N TYR A 341 -14.34 -9.49 -2.41
CA TYR A 341 -15.29 -9.71 -1.33
C TYR A 341 -16.32 -10.79 -1.69
N PRO A 342 -16.93 -11.48 -0.70
CA PRO A 342 -17.96 -12.46 -0.95
C PRO A 342 -19.17 -11.83 -1.65
N ARG A 343 -19.59 -12.41 -2.77
CA ARG A 343 -20.78 -11.97 -3.51
C ARG A 343 -21.96 -12.91 -3.25
N VAL A 344 -23.18 -12.41 -3.43
CA VAL A 344 -24.41 -13.18 -3.22
C VAL A 344 -24.45 -14.43 -4.11
N GLU A 345 -23.94 -14.36 -5.33
CA GLU A 345 -23.88 -15.46 -6.29
C GLU A 345 -22.97 -16.60 -5.83
N LEU A 346 -22.11 -16.34 -4.84
CA LEU A 346 -21.15 -17.30 -4.28
C LEU A 346 -21.53 -17.79 -2.89
N GLN A 347 -22.71 -17.46 -2.38
CA GLN A 347 -23.12 -17.84 -1.01
C GLN A 347 -23.15 -19.37 -0.82
N ASP A 348 -23.60 -20.09 -1.86
CA ASP A 348 -23.67 -21.56 -1.85
C ASP A 348 -22.44 -22.22 -2.48
N ALA A 349 -21.41 -21.44 -2.84
CA ALA A 349 -20.20 -21.98 -3.42
C ALA A 349 -19.40 -22.79 -2.39
N GLY A 350 -18.77 -23.87 -2.85
CA GLY A 350 -17.86 -24.67 -2.04
C GLY A 350 -16.66 -23.85 -1.52
N ALA A 351 -15.99 -24.36 -0.49
CA ALA A 351 -14.86 -23.69 0.13
C ALA A 351 -13.75 -23.36 -0.88
N ASP A 352 -13.43 -24.28 -1.78
CA ASP A 352 -12.36 -24.08 -2.77
C ASP A 352 -12.65 -22.90 -3.72
N GLU A 353 -13.89 -22.77 -4.17
CA GLU A 353 -14.28 -21.62 -5.00
C GLU A 353 -14.18 -20.29 -4.23
N ARG A 354 -14.61 -20.28 -2.97
CA ARG A 354 -14.49 -19.08 -2.12
C ARG A 354 -13.04 -18.65 -1.92
N TYR A 355 -12.13 -19.60 -1.66
CA TYR A 355 -10.70 -19.29 -1.53
C TYR A 355 -10.08 -18.84 -2.85
N ARG A 356 -10.42 -19.52 -3.94
CA ARG A 356 -9.97 -19.13 -5.28
C ARG A 356 -10.36 -17.68 -5.59
N ARG A 357 -11.62 -17.29 -5.30
CA ARG A 357 -12.09 -15.91 -5.50
C ARG A 357 -11.41 -14.92 -4.55
N ALA A 358 -11.22 -15.28 -3.30
CA ALA A 358 -10.52 -14.43 -2.33
C ALA A 358 -9.08 -14.12 -2.72
N ALA A 359 -8.42 -15.02 -3.47
CA ALA A 359 -7.08 -14.82 -4.02
C ALA A 359 -7.04 -14.02 -5.33
N MET A 360 -8.21 -13.67 -5.91
CA MET A 360 -8.27 -12.77 -7.06
C MET A 360 -8.20 -11.31 -6.62
N ALA A 361 -7.84 -10.41 -7.53
CA ALA A 361 -7.84 -8.96 -7.26
C ALA A 361 -9.25 -8.40 -6.96
N GLY A 362 -10.29 -9.19 -7.26
CA GLY A 362 -11.67 -8.89 -6.92
C GLY A 362 -12.40 -8.06 -7.97
N VAL A 363 -13.43 -7.36 -7.53
CA VAL A 363 -14.28 -6.52 -8.39
C VAL A 363 -13.95 -5.04 -8.21
N THR A 364 -14.24 -4.22 -9.20
CA THR A 364 -14.04 -2.77 -9.15
C THR A 364 -14.82 -2.15 -8.00
N VAL A 365 -14.15 -1.22 -7.31
CA VAL A 365 -14.83 -0.39 -6.30
C VAL A 365 -15.72 0.67 -6.98
N PRO A 366 -16.77 1.15 -6.32
CA PRO A 366 -17.60 2.22 -6.86
C PRO A 366 -16.78 3.45 -7.29
N LEU A 367 -17.25 4.13 -8.34
CA LEU A 367 -16.62 5.29 -8.98
C LEU A 367 -15.35 4.97 -9.78
N VAL A 368 -14.97 3.72 -9.92
CA VAL A 368 -13.89 3.30 -10.82
C VAL A 368 -14.49 2.56 -12.01
N ASP A 369 -14.27 3.10 -13.21
CA ASP A 369 -14.48 2.38 -14.46
C ASP A 369 -13.21 1.55 -14.74
N LEU A 370 -13.37 0.30 -15.19
CA LEU A 370 -12.29 -0.61 -15.55
C LEU A 370 -12.64 -1.30 -16.86
N ARG A 371 -11.68 -1.39 -17.78
CA ARG A 371 -11.75 -2.23 -18.98
C ARG A 371 -10.45 -2.98 -19.17
N LEU A 372 -10.51 -4.08 -19.90
CA LEU A 372 -9.34 -4.81 -20.37
C LEU A 372 -9.22 -4.64 -21.87
N CYS A 373 -8.05 -4.24 -22.35
CA CYS A 373 -7.79 -4.03 -23.77
C CYS A 373 -6.64 -4.90 -24.26
N ASP A 374 -6.76 -5.39 -25.49
CA ASP A 374 -5.66 -6.04 -26.21
C ASP A 374 -4.60 -5.03 -26.68
N ASP A 375 -3.57 -5.52 -27.40
CA ASP A 375 -2.46 -4.69 -27.91
C ASP A 375 -2.95 -3.65 -28.95
N ASP A 376 -4.08 -3.90 -29.64
CA ASP A 376 -4.70 -2.99 -30.59
C ASP A 376 -5.64 -1.97 -29.93
N GLY A 377 -5.88 -2.11 -28.62
CA GLY A 377 -6.75 -1.24 -27.83
C GLY A 377 -8.24 -1.61 -27.90
N ALA A 378 -8.57 -2.77 -28.43
CA ALA A 378 -9.94 -3.29 -28.43
C ALA A 378 -10.27 -3.98 -27.10
N ASP A 379 -11.53 -3.87 -26.66
CA ASP A 379 -11.98 -4.53 -25.43
C ASP A 379 -11.95 -6.06 -25.60
N VAL A 380 -11.42 -6.78 -24.60
CA VAL A 380 -11.41 -8.24 -24.59
C VAL A 380 -12.64 -8.82 -23.89
N PRO A 381 -13.07 -10.07 -24.26
CA PRO A 381 -14.21 -10.72 -23.60
C PRO A 381 -14.01 -10.94 -22.09
N HIS A 382 -15.08 -10.83 -21.32
CA HIS A 382 -15.10 -11.12 -19.89
C HIS A 382 -15.41 -12.61 -19.63
N ASP A 383 -14.56 -13.49 -20.13
CA ASP A 383 -14.74 -14.95 -20.10
C ASP A 383 -13.83 -15.66 -19.07
N GLY A 384 -13.10 -14.87 -18.27
CA GLY A 384 -12.14 -15.36 -17.29
C GLY A 384 -10.85 -15.96 -17.89
N ARG A 385 -10.66 -15.84 -19.22
CA ARG A 385 -9.54 -16.42 -19.97
C ARG A 385 -8.83 -15.42 -20.86
N SER A 386 -9.60 -14.60 -21.60
CA SER A 386 -9.06 -13.57 -22.48
C SER A 386 -8.31 -12.53 -21.66
N MET A 387 -7.04 -12.31 -22.00
CA MET A 387 -6.13 -11.40 -21.29
C MET A 387 -6.12 -10.04 -21.99
N GLY A 388 -6.07 -8.97 -21.17
CA GLY A 388 -5.89 -7.61 -21.67
C GLY A 388 -5.19 -6.74 -20.65
N GLU A 389 -4.61 -5.60 -21.09
CA GLU A 389 -4.07 -4.57 -20.22
C GLU A 389 -5.22 -3.91 -19.45
N ILE A 390 -5.06 -3.79 -18.14
CA ILE A 390 -6.01 -3.06 -17.30
C ILE A 390 -5.91 -1.57 -17.60
N GLN A 391 -7.03 -0.99 -17.97
CA GLN A 391 -7.19 0.46 -18.08
C GLN A 391 -8.28 0.93 -17.10
N VAL A 392 -8.01 2.01 -16.36
CA VAL A 392 -8.91 2.51 -15.33
C VAL A 392 -9.19 4.01 -15.49
N ARG A 393 -10.36 4.44 -15.02
CA ARG A 393 -10.79 5.83 -14.99
C ARG A 393 -11.69 6.08 -13.79
N GLY A 394 -11.59 7.26 -13.16
CA GLY A 394 -12.46 7.61 -12.02
C GLY A 394 -12.02 8.89 -11.32
N PRO A 395 -12.83 9.42 -10.39
CA PRO A 395 -12.59 10.74 -9.77
C PRO A 395 -11.42 10.75 -8.77
N PHE A 396 -10.85 9.59 -8.43
CA PHE A 396 -9.65 9.43 -7.62
C PHE A 396 -8.55 8.62 -8.35
N ILE A 397 -8.67 8.49 -9.67
CA ILE A 397 -7.62 7.97 -10.55
C ILE A 397 -6.83 9.17 -11.09
N THR A 398 -5.49 9.08 -11.11
CA THR A 398 -4.69 10.18 -11.64
C THR A 398 -4.90 10.35 -13.14
N GLY A 399 -4.97 11.60 -13.59
CA GLY A 399 -5.01 11.97 -15.01
C GLY A 399 -3.66 12.48 -15.54
N ALA A 400 -2.66 12.65 -14.66
CA ALA A 400 -1.34 13.17 -15.01
C ALA A 400 -0.30 12.84 -13.93
N TYR A 401 0.98 13.03 -14.25
CA TYR A 401 2.08 13.00 -13.26
C TYR A 401 2.63 14.40 -13.04
N HIS A 402 3.08 14.66 -11.81
CA HIS A 402 3.71 15.92 -11.44
C HIS A 402 4.89 16.23 -12.36
N GLY A 403 4.96 17.47 -12.87
CA GLY A 403 6.03 17.91 -13.76
C GLY A 403 6.11 17.24 -15.15
N VAL A 404 5.41 16.13 -15.37
CA VAL A 404 5.48 15.33 -16.62
C VAL A 404 4.21 15.47 -17.47
N GLY A 405 3.06 15.71 -16.84
CA GLY A 405 1.76 15.72 -17.52
C GLY A 405 1.21 14.32 -17.79
N SER A 406 0.52 14.14 -18.92
CA SER A 406 -0.19 12.90 -19.29
C SER A 406 0.49 12.24 -20.51
N PRO A 407 1.61 11.51 -20.33
CA PRO A 407 2.32 10.90 -21.45
C PRO A 407 1.47 9.81 -22.14
N ALA A 408 1.54 9.73 -23.48
CA ALA A 408 0.68 8.88 -24.32
C ALA A 408 0.89 7.37 -24.08
N ASP A 409 2.04 6.96 -23.56
CA ASP A 409 2.30 5.57 -23.14
C ASP A 409 1.58 5.20 -21.85
N LYS A 410 1.07 6.19 -21.09
CA LYS A 410 0.36 6.01 -19.83
C LYS A 410 -1.11 6.40 -19.88
N PHE A 411 -1.50 7.24 -20.81
CA PHE A 411 -2.89 7.70 -20.92
C PHE A 411 -3.38 7.54 -22.35
N THR A 412 -4.59 7.00 -22.48
CA THR A 412 -5.26 6.89 -23.77
C THR A 412 -5.84 8.23 -24.21
N PRO A 413 -6.08 8.46 -25.52
CA PRO A 413 -6.70 9.70 -25.99
C PRO A 413 -8.10 9.97 -25.42
N ASP A 414 -8.83 8.91 -25.01
CA ASP A 414 -10.16 8.97 -24.41
C ASP A 414 -10.12 9.02 -22.86
N GLY A 415 -8.93 9.26 -22.27
CA GLY A 415 -8.76 9.63 -20.87
C GLY A 415 -8.69 8.45 -19.88
N TRP A 416 -8.25 7.27 -20.31
CA TRP A 416 -7.98 6.13 -19.43
C TRP A 416 -6.52 6.05 -19.04
N LEU A 417 -6.26 5.69 -17.79
CA LEU A 417 -4.92 5.35 -17.32
C LEU A 417 -4.59 3.91 -17.74
N ARG A 418 -3.48 3.73 -18.46
CA ARG A 418 -2.85 2.45 -18.75
C ARG A 418 -2.02 2.01 -17.56
N THR A 419 -2.41 0.94 -16.90
CA THR A 419 -1.77 0.53 -15.65
C THR A 419 -0.46 -0.24 -15.87
N GLY A 420 -0.33 -0.89 -17.02
CA GLY A 420 0.74 -1.82 -17.32
C GLY A 420 0.59 -3.17 -16.61
N ASP A 421 -0.51 -3.41 -15.92
CA ASP A 421 -0.87 -4.72 -15.39
C ASP A 421 -1.81 -5.41 -16.37
N VAL A 422 -1.63 -6.72 -16.58
CA VAL A 422 -2.44 -7.57 -17.48
C VAL A 422 -3.28 -8.52 -16.64
N ALA A 423 -4.54 -8.67 -17.00
CA ALA A 423 -5.49 -9.47 -16.25
C ALA A 423 -6.51 -10.20 -17.15
N THR A 424 -7.24 -11.12 -16.56
CA THR A 424 -8.50 -11.63 -17.07
C THR A 424 -9.66 -11.11 -16.21
N LEU A 425 -10.83 -10.95 -16.79
CA LEU A 425 -12.06 -10.57 -16.10
C LEU A 425 -13.13 -11.62 -16.41
N ASP A 426 -13.81 -12.11 -15.38
CA ASP A 426 -14.85 -13.11 -15.57
C ASP A 426 -16.26 -12.48 -15.63
N ASP A 427 -17.26 -13.32 -15.88
CA ASP A 427 -18.67 -12.94 -16.00
C ASP A 427 -19.28 -12.37 -14.71
N LEU A 428 -18.68 -12.66 -13.57
CA LEU A 428 -19.04 -12.07 -12.26
C LEU A 428 -18.26 -10.78 -11.96
N GLY A 429 -17.39 -10.34 -12.85
CA GLY A 429 -16.59 -9.13 -12.68
C GLY A 429 -15.36 -9.30 -11.79
N PHE A 430 -14.94 -10.53 -11.48
CA PHE A 430 -13.70 -10.75 -10.74
C PHE A 430 -12.49 -10.61 -11.64
N LEU A 431 -11.62 -9.69 -11.26
CA LEU A 431 -10.34 -9.43 -11.90
C LEU A 431 -9.27 -10.41 -11.36
N ARG A 432 -8.60 -11.10 -12.25
CA ARG A 432 -7.44 -11.92 -11.92
C ARG A 432 -6.21 -11.35 -12.60
N ILE A 433 -5.30 -10.78 -11.81
CA ILE A 433 -4.02 -10.29 -12.33
C ILE A 433 -3.22 -11.48 -12.84
N THR A 434 -2.86 -11.43 -14.10
CA THR A 434 -2.03 -12.45 -14.74
C THR A 434 -0.57 -12.11 -14.59
N ASP A 435 -0.19 -10.88 -14.90
CA ASP A 435 1.18 -10.38 -14.77
C ASP A 435 1.27 -8.87 -15.04
N ARG A 436 2.47 -8.32 -14.99
CA ARG A 436 2.77 -7.05 -15.64
C ARG A 436 3.13 -7.28 -17.10
N SER A 437 2.76 -6.35 -17.99
CA SER A 437 3.07 -6.43 -19.42
C SER A 437 4.55 -6.74 -19.70
N LYS A 438 5.46 -6.23 -18.84
CA LYS A 438 6.90 -6.46 -18.92
C LYS A 438 7.40 -7.75 -18.24
N ASP A 439 6.58 -8.40 -17.44
CA ASP A 439 6.91 -9.61 -16.67
C ASP A 439 6.24 -10.87 -17.26
N LEU A 440 5.23 -10.69 -18.13
CA LEU A 440 4.65 -11.77 -18.93
C LEU A 440 5.73 -12.44 -19.78
N ILE A 441 5.72 -13.76 -19.80
CA ILE A 441 6.70 -14.56 -20.53
C ILE A 441 6.11 -14.93 -21.88
N LYS A 442 6.73 -14.47 -22.99
CA LYS A 442 6.30 -14.78 -24.36
C LYS A 442 7.04 -16.04 -24.87
N SER A 443 6.44 -17.21 -24.73
CA SER A 443 7.04 -18.46 -25.14
C SER A 443 6.35 -19.02 -26.40
N GLY A 444 7.02 -18.96 -27.54
CA GLY A 444 6.50 -19.50 -28.81
C GLY A 444 5.24 -18.81 -29.32
N GLY A 445 5.03 -17.53 -28.99
CA GLY A 445 3.82 -16.78 -29.34
C GLY A 445 2.69 -16.88 -28.34
N GLU A 446 2.82 -17.73 -27.33
CA GLU A 446 1.85 -17.91 -26.26
C GLU A 446 2.32 -17.22 -24.98
N TRP A 447 1.38 -16.77 -24.15
CA TRP A 447 1.67 -16.12 -22.89
C TRP A 447 1.74 -17.10 -21.72
N ILE A 448 2.74 -16.96 -20.86
CA ILE A 448 2.85 -17.69 -19.60
C ILE A 448 2.83 -16.65 -18.48
N SER A 449 1.90 -16.82 -17.52
CA SER A 449 1.82 -16.02 -16.32
C SER A 449 2.93 -16.41 -15.35
N SER A 450 3.82 -15.48 -15.03
CA SER A 450 4.83 -15.69 -14.00
C SER A 450 4.19 -15.79 -12.61
N VAL A 451 3.11 -15.03 -12.36
CA VAL A 451 2.38 -15.02 -11.08
C VAL A 451 1.68 -16.36 -10.82
N ASP A 452 1.06 -16.95 -11.83
CA ASP A 452 0.40 -18.25 -11.68
C ASP A 452 1.40 -19.36 -11.39
N LEU A 453 2.56 -19.33 -12.07
CA LEU A 453 3.66 -20.26 -11.79
C LEU A 453 4.21 -20.07 -10.38
N GLU A 454 4.40 -18.84 -9.92
CA GLU A 454 4.86 -18.52 -8.56
C GLU A 454 3.88 -19.07 -7.51
N ASN A 455 2.60 -18.83 -7.68
CA ASN A 455 1.56 -19.32 -6.77
C ASN A 455 1.53 -20.86 -6.71
N ALA A 456 1.62 -21.52 -7.86
CA ALA A 456 1.65 -22.97 -7.92
C ALA A 456 2.93 -23.53 -7.26
N LEU A 457 4.10 -22.94 -7.54
CA LEU A 457 5.36 -23.33 -6.90
C LEU A 457 5.32 -23.13 -5.38
N MET A 458 4.76 -22.02 -4.89
CA MET A 458 4.62 -21.76 -3.46
C MET A 458 3.61 -22.68 -2.76
N SER A 459 2.74 -23.36 -3.48
CA SER A 459 1.86 -24.40 -2.91
C SER A 459 2.61 -25.72 -2.65
N HIS A 460 3.81 -25.91 -3.21
CA HIS A 460 4.60 -27.11 -2.97
C HIS A 460 5.17 -27.15 -1.54
N PRO A 461 5.12 -28.30 -0.82
CA PRO A 461 5.55 -28.39 0.57
C PRO A 461 6.98 -27.94 0.86
N ALA A 462 7.91 -28.14 -0.09
CA ALA A 462 9.31 -27.78 0.05
C ALA A 462 9.62 -26.28 -0.20
N VAL A 463 8.72 -25.53 -0.82
CA VAL A 463 8.95 -24.14 -1.26
C VAL A 463 8.47 -23.16 -0.19
N ALA A 464 9.33 -22.23 0.20
CA ALA A 464 8.97 -21.10 1.07
C ALA A 464 8.56 -19.88 0.24
N GLU A 465 9.34 -19.55 -0.81
CA GLU A 465 9.06 -18.44 -1.73
C GLU A 465 9.47 -18.83 -3.16
N ALA A 466 8.74 -18.29 -4.15
CA ALA A 466 9.06 -18.46 -5.55
C ALA A 466 8.93 -17.15 -6.31
N ALA A 467 9.86 -16.86 -7.22
CA ALA A 467 9.76 -15.80 -8.22
C ALA A 467 10.12 -16.36 -9.59
N VAL A 468 9.29 -16.06 -10.59
CA VAL A 468 9.51 -16.53 -11.96
C VAL A 468 9.79 -15.34 -12.88
N ILE A 469 10.83 -15.48 -13.70
CA ILE A 469 11.24 -14.46 -14.67
C ILE A 469 11.35 -15.04 -16.07
N ALA A 470 11.17 -14.21 -17.08
CA ALA A 470 11.50 -14.55 -18.45
C ALA A 470 13.02 -14.54 -18.63
N ILE A 471 13.55 -15.57 -19.29
CA ILE A 471 14.91 -15.59 -19.82
C ILE A 471 14.86 -15.79 -21.34
N PRO A 472 15.78 -15.16 -22.11
CA PRO A 472 15.83 -15.33 -23.56
C PRO A 472 16.03 -16.79 -23.95
N ASP A 473 15.35 -17.23 -25.01
CA ASP A 473 15.47 -18.56 -25.61
C ASP A 473 15.51 -18.45 -27.14
N GLU A 474 16.46 -19.12 -27.78
CA GLU A 474 16.67 -19.04 -29.24
C GLU A 474 15.48 -19.59 -30.05
N ARG A 475 14.77 -20.59 -29.50
CA ARG A 475 13.66 -21.26 -30.19
C ARG A 475 12.31 -20.67 -29.86
N TRP A 476 12.11 -20.25 -28.60
CA TRP A 476 10.79 -19.86 -28.08
C TRP A 476 10.68 -18.36 -27.76
N SER A 477 11.70 -17.58 -28.10
CA SER A 477 11.90 -16.18 -27.72
C SER A 477 12.18 -16.02 -26.22
N GLU A 478 11.32 -16.55 -25.37
CA GLU A 478 11.49 -16.53 -23.90
C GLU A 478 11.07 -17.86 -23.29
N ARG A 479 11.71 -18.20 -22.16
CA ARG A 479 11.34 -19.32 -21.31
C ARG A 479 11.27 -18.90 -19.85
N PRO A 480 10.39 -19.53 -19.03
CA PRO A 480 10.34 -19.26 -17.60
C PRO A 480 11.55 -19.86 -16.88
N LEU A 481 12.16 -19.06 -16.00
CA LEU A 481 13.13 -19.46 -15.00
C LEU A 481 12.53 -19.23 -13.62
N ALA A 482 12.50 -20.26 -12.78
CA ALA A 482 12.01 -20.18 -11.41
C ALA A 482 13.16 -20.01 -10.41
N CYS A 483 13.13 -18.93 -9.62
CA CYS A 483 13.99 -18.71 -8.48
C CYS A 483 13.25 -19.13 -7.21
N LEU A 484 13.77 -20.10 -6.47
CA LEU A 484 13.11 -20.71 -5.32
C LEU A 484 13.90 -20.47 -4.04
N VAL A 485 13.18 -20.14 -2.96
CA VAL A 485 13.66 -20.23 -1.59
C VAL A 485 13.01 -21.46 -0.98
N LEU A 486 13.82 -22.43 -0.53
CA LEU A 486 13.32 -23.66 0.08
C LEU A 486 13.06 -23.47 1.57
N LYS A 487 12.14 -24.26 2.11
CA LYS A 487 11.95 -24.35 3.57
C LYS A 487 13.17 -25.03 4.21
N PRO A 488 13.49 -24.73 5.48
CA PRO A 488 14.63 -25.33 6.17
C PRO A 488 14.58 -26.87 6.13
N GLY A 489 15.68 -27.49 5.65
CA GLY A 489 15.81 -28.94 5.54
C GLY A 489 15.05 -29.60 4.39
N ALA A 490 14.37 -28.85 3.54
CA ALA A 490 13.70 -29.42 2.37
C ALA A 490 14.68 -29.72 1.24
N GLY A 491 14.49 -30.85 0.57
CA GLY A 491 15.20 -31.21 -0.66
C GLY A 491 14.56 -30.53 -1.88
N PHE A 492 15.34 -30.49 -2.98
CA PHE A 492 14.88 -29.98 -4.27
C PHE A 492 15.13 -31.01 -5.37
N GLU A 493 14.06 -31.33 -6.10
CA GLU A 493 14.10 -32.20 -7.26
C GLU A 493 13.34 -31.54 -8.41
N PRO A 494 14.00 -31.16 -9.52
CA PRO A 494 13.37 -30.43 -10.63
C PRO A 494 12.15 -31.14 -11.23
N GLU A 495 12.22 -32.47 -11.34
CA GLU A 495 11.14 -33.27 -11.94
C GLU A 495 9.90 -33.27 -11.02
N ALA A 496 10.07 -33.36 -9.71
CA ALA A 496 8.98 -33.26 -8.75
C ALA A 496 8.28 -31.90 -8.81
N MET A 497 9.04 -30.81 -9.02
CA MET A 497 8.45 -29.48 -9.24
C MET A 497 7.64 -29.42 -10.52
N ARG A 498 8.14 -30.02 -11.60
CA ARG A 498 7.42 -30.08 -12.89
C ARG A 498 6.14 -30.91 -12.77
N GLU A 499 6.21 -32.07 -12.12
CA GLU A 499 5.03 -32.90 -11.86
C GLU A 499 3.99 -32.17 -11.02
N HIS A 500 4.43 -31.43 -9.99
CA HIS A 500 3.55 -30.59 -9.17
C HIS A 500 2.85 -29.51 -9.99
N LEU A 501 3.57 -28.78 -10.86
CA LEU A 501 3.00 -27.79 -11.75
C LEU A 501 2.01 -28.41 -12.75
N MET A 502 2.33 -29.56 -13.32
CA MET A 502 1.42 -30.27 -14.22
C MET A 502 0.15 -30.75 -13.50
N ALA A 503 0.26 -31.20 -12.25
CA ALA A 503 -0.87 -31.57 -11.41
C ALA A 503 -1.74 -30.33 -11.05
N ALA A 504 -1.13 -29.15 -10.97
CA ALA A 504 -1.82 -27.88 -10.80
C ALA A 504 -2.46 -27.33 -12.10
N GLY A 505 -2.37 -28.08 -13.23
CA GLY A 505 -3.05 -27.74 -14.50
C GLY A 505 -2.17 -27.05 -15.53
N PHE A 506 -0.86 -26.86 -15.29
CA PHE A 506 0.05 -26.30 -16.29
C PHE A 506 0.41 -27.32 -17.35
N ALA A 507 0.40 -26.90 -18.61
CA ALA A 507 0.94 -27.72 -19.69
C ALA A 507 2.48 -27.80 -19.57
N LYS A 508 3.07 -28.90 -20.02
CA LYS A 508 4.52 -29.12 -19.93
C LYS A 508 5.36 -27.96 -20.49
N TRP A 509 4.90 -27.33 -21.56
CA TRP A 509 5.60 -26.20 -22.20
C TRP A 509 5.54 -24.91 -21.38
N GLN A 510 4.61 -24.78 -20.44
CA GLN A 510 4.51 -23.65 -19.53
C GLN A 510 5.43 -23.78 -18.30
N CYS A 511 5.86 -24.99 -17.98
CA CYS A 511 6.73 -25.25 -16.84
C CYS A 511 8.12 -24.65 -17.04
N PRO A 512 8.79 -24.17 -15.96
CA PRO A 512 10.18 -23.74 -16.04
C PRO A 512 11.11 -24.85 -16.51
N ASP A 513 12.01 -24.51 -17.42
CA ASP A 513 13.09 -25.41 -17.84
C ASP A 513 14.31 -25.31 -16.92
N ARG A 514 14.41 -24.20 -16.17
CA ARG A 514 15.52 -23.90 -15.27
C ARG A 514 15.00 -23.45 -13.91
N TYR A 515 15.62 -23.98 -12.87
CA TYR A 515 15.36 -23.63 -11.47
C TYR A 515 16.65 -23.16 -10.81
N GLU A 516 16.59 -22.07 -10.05
CA GLU A 516 17.69 -21.54 -9.26
C GLU A 516 17.29 -21.50 -7.79
N ILE A 517 18.06 -22.19 -6.94
CA ILE A 517 17.86 -22.15 -5.49
C ILE A 517 18.66 -20.99 -4.94
N ILE A 518 17.99 -20.08 -4.24
CA ILE A 518 18.57 -18.86 -3.68
C ILE A 518 18.19 -18.71 -2.21
N ASP A 519 19.04 -18.00 -1.45
CA ASP A 519 18.78 -17.78 -0.01
C ASP A 519 17.59 -16.84 0.25
N ALA A 520 17.39 -15.85 -0.62
CA ALA A 520 16.29 -14.91 -0.53
C ALA A 520 15.95 -14.30 -1.90
N ILE A 521 14.65 -14.04 -2.15
CA ILE A 521 14.21 -13.29 -3.32
C ILE A 521 14.45 -11.80 -3.05
N PRO A 522 15.17 -11.07 -3.94
CA PRO A 522 15.34 -9.62 -3.81
C PRO A 522 14.00 -8.91 -3.71
N ARG A 523 13.91 -7.91 -2.84
CA ARG A 523 12.72 -7.11 -2.64
C ARG A 523 13.00 -5.62 -2.88
N ASN A 524 12.01 -4.93 -3.40
CA ASN A 524 12.07 -3.48 -3.50
C ASN A 524 11.74 -2.80 -2.15
N SER A 525 11.80 -1.48 -2.11
CA SER A 525 11.51 -0.66 -0.91
C SER A 525 10.09 -0.82 -0.34
N THR A 526 9.16 -1.36 -1.12
CA THR A 526 7.79 -1.62 -0.70
C THR A 526 7.54 -3.07 -0.25
N GLY A 527 8.60 -3.92 -0.28
CA GLY A 527 8.53 -5.34 0.11
C GLY A 527 8.09 -6.30 -1.00
N LYS A 528 7.88 -5.81 -2.24
CA LYS A 528 7.52 -6.63 -3.41
C LYS A 528 8.75 -7.32 -3.99
N PHE A 529 8.60 -8.47 -4.61
CA PHE A 529 9.66 -9.15 -5.35
C PHE A 529 10.25 -8.25 -6.45
N TRP A 530 11.56 -8.11 -6.45
CA TRP A 530 12.28 -7.29 -7.41
C TRP A 530 12.82 -8.12 -8.56
N LYS A 531 11.93 -8.51 -9.48
CA LYS A 531 12.26 -9.38 -10.64
C LYS A 531 13.36 -8.81 -11.53
N LEU A 532 13.48 -7.48 -11.62
CA LEU A 532 14.57 -6.86 -12.38
C LEU A 532 15.95 -7.31 -11.88
N LYS A 533 16.16 -7.38 -10.55
CA LYS A 533 17.42 -7.87 -9.98
C LYS A 533 17.68 -9.34 -10.27
N LEU A 534 16.63 -10.15 -10.34
CA LEU A 534 16.76 -11.55 -10.75
C LEU A 534 17.16 -11.65 -12.23
N ARG A 535 16.53 -10.84 -13.11
CA ARG A 535 16.93 -10.77 -14.53
C ARG A 535 18.38 -10.34 -14.69
N GLU A 536 18.82 -9.26 -14.03
CA GLU A 536 20.22 -8.81 -14.05
C GLU A 536 21.22 -9.91 -13.64
N ARG A 537 20.80 -10.82 -12.74
CA ARG A 537 21.64 -11.91 -12.22
C ARG A 537 21.66 -13.13 -13.14
N PHE A 538 20.52 -13.48 -13.77
CA PHE A 538 20.34 -14.79 -14.40
C PHE A 538 20.15 -14.75 -15.92
N THR A 539 20.01 -13.58 -16.56
CA THR A 539 19.89 -13.42 -18.01
C THR A 539 21.21 -13.04 -18.71
N ARG A 540 22.34 -13.08 -17.97
CA ARG A 540 23.68 -12.88 -18.53
C ARG A 540 24.25 -14.18 -19.07
#